data_7635f00c4ade1dc63e4a433ee6c29c46
#
_entry.id   7635f00c4ade1dc63e4a433ee6c29c46
#
_cell.length_a   1.000
_cell.length_b   1.000
_cell.length_c   1.000
_cell.angle_alpha   90.00
_cell.angle_beta   90.00
_cell.angle_gamma   90.00
#
_symmetry.space_group_name_H-M   'P 1'
#
loop_
_entity.id
_entity.type
_entity.pdbx_description
1 polymer ?
#
loop_
_entity_poly.entity_id
_entity_poly.type
_entity_poly.pdbx_seq_one_letter_code
_entity_poly.pdbx_strand_id
1 'polypeptide(L)'
;MATMHYLFFGILSVAVLFLGHAGTAAIREQDVPSGYTELRSADPLVEHGDAVAINDYIGSDLRKRIIDSAVQEIGVQEATGNNDGPRVAAYLRYVGLGKGYAWCAAFVSWCYGRAGRPLPRNAWCPALFPMARRYTAAQIGQGSIRQADLFAIYSSSLRRINHVGLVRQQKGNWIVTVEGNSANRGLPKRRPLATIYAFSNWLD
;
A
#
# COMPACT_ATOMS: atom_id res chain seq x y z
N MET A 1 -53.87 -29.63 -28.65
CA MET A 1 -54.25 -28.24 -28.92
C MET A 1 -54.31 -27.53 -27.58
N ALA A 2 -53.28 -26.80 -27.21
CA ALA A 2 -53.25 -26.01 -25.98
C ALA A 2 -52.88 -24.59 -26.35
N THR A 3 -53.80 -23.71 -26.13
CA THR A 3 -53.74 -22.28 -26.46
C THR A 3 -52.88 -21.53 -25.43
N MET A 4 -51.85 -20.87 -25.87
CA MET A 4 -50.92 -20.07 -25.04
C MET A 4 -51.44 -18.63 -24.97
N HIS A 5 -51.82 -18.19 -23.78
CA HIS A 5 -52.23 -16.81 -23.51
C HIS A 5 -51.00 -15.98 -23.13
N TYR A 6 -50.67 -14.96 -23.93
CA TYR A 6 -49.67 -13.92 -23.61
C TYR A 6 -50.35 -12.83 -22.79
N LEU A 7 -49.87 -12.66 -21.55
CA LEU A 7 -50.22 -11.51 -20.71
C LEU A 7 -49.15 -10.41 -20.95
N PHE A 8 -49.60 -9.32 -21.57
CA PHE A 8 -48.83 -8.06 -21.66
C PHE A 8 -48.92 -7.33 -20.33
N PHE A 9 -47.77 -7.18 -19.62
CA PHE A 9 -47.61 -6.23 -18.55
C PHE A 9 -47.03 -4.92 -19.09
N GLY A 10 -47.88 -3.88 -19.06
CA GLY A 10 -47.50 -2.53 -19.41
C GLY A 10 -46.55 -1.93 -18.37
N ILE A 11 -45.42 -1.44 -18.82
CA ILE A 11 -44.47 -0.69 -18.00
C ILE A 11 -44.96 0.75 -17.91
N LEU A 12 -45.40 1.14 -16.72
CA LEU A 12 -45.72 2.53 -16.39
C LEU A 12 -44.44 3.28 -15.99
N SER A 13 -43.91 4.11 -16.91
CA SER A 13 -42.77 4.97 -16.65
C SER A 13 -43.23 6.17 -15.83
N VAL A 14 -42.83 6.23 -14.55
CA VAL A 14 -42.97 7.42 -13.73
C VAL A 14 -41.70 8.26 -13.90
N ALA A 15 -41.79 9.36 -14.62
CA ALA A 15 -40.75 10.37 -14.70
C ALA A 15 -40.79 11.25 -13.42
N VAL A 16 -39.83 11.08 -12.53
CA VAL A 16 -39.63 11.98 -11.40
C VAL A 16 -38.70 13.12 -11.85
N LEU A 17 -39.30 14.28 -12.04
CA LEU A 17 -38.58 15.56 -12.26
C LEU A 17 -37.93 16.02 -10.92
N PHE A 18 -36.64 15.83 -10.75
CA PHE A 18 -35.87 16.50 -9.70
C PHE A 18 -35.50 17.91 -10.15
N LEU A 19 -36.23 18.90 -9.65
CA LEU A 19 -35.80 20.31 -9.66
C LEU A 19 -34.70 20.48 -8.61
N GLY A 20 -33.44 20.31 -9.02
CA GLY A 20 -32.26 20.60 -8.20
C GLY A 20 -32.06 22.11 -8.09
N HIS A 21 -32.33 22.68 -6.93
CA HIS A 21 -31.81 24.00 -6.56
C HIS A 21 -30.30 23.87 -6.32
N ALA A 22 -29.51 24.38 -7.25
CA ALA A 22 -28.09 24.60 -7.04
C ALA A 22 -27.90 25.80 -6.09
N GLY A 23 -27.88 25.50 -4.81
CA GLY A 23 -27.40 26.45 -3.79
C GLY A 23 -25.89 26.45 -3.80
N THR A 24 -25.26 27.37 -4.51
CA THR A 24 -23.85 27.72 -4.34
C THR A 24 -23.69 28.37 -2.99
N ALA A 25 -23.29 27.59 -1.97
CA ALA A 25 -22.83 28.15 -0.70
C ALA A 25 -21.48 28.83 -0.97
N ALA A 26 -21.51 30.15 -1.08
CA ALA A 26 -20.32 30.99 -1.03
C ALA A 26 -19.70 30.82 0.35
N ILE A 27 -18.54 30.22 0.46
CA ILE A 27 -17.74 30.20 1.68
C ILE A 27 -17.37 31.65 1.98
N ARG A 28 -17.87 32.15 3.13
CA ARG A 28 -17.53 33.49 3.61
C ARG A 28 -16.05 33.52 3.99
N GLU A 29 -15.35 34.54 3.52
CA GLU A 29 -13.91 34.82 3.68
C GLU A 29 -13.49 35.08 5.17
N GLN A 30 -14.31 34.75 6.16
CA GLN A 30 -14.06 35.04 7.57
C GLN A 30 -13.69 33.84 8.44
N ASP A 31 -13.63 32.62 7.88
CA ASP A 31 -13.32 31.40 8.66
C ASP A 31 -11.90 30.84 8.43
N VAL A 32 -10.98 31.63 7.87
CA VAL A 32 -9.57 31.25 7.75
C VAL A 32 -8.84 31.73 9.00
N PRO A 33 -8.26 30.85 9.83
CA PRO A 33 -7.47 31.27 10.98
C PRO A 33 -6.31 32.16 10.51
N SER A 34 -6.19 33.34 11.11
CA SER A 34 -5.10 34.32 10.92
C SER A 34 -3.77 33.67 11.29
N GLY A 35 -3.08 33.10 10.34
CA GLY A 35 -1.79 32.41 10.53
C GLY A 35 -1.17 31.90 9.25
N TYR A 36 -1.92 31.85 8.17
CA TYR A 36 -1.32 31.57 6.85
C TYR A 36 -0.92 32.89 6.21
N THR A 37 0.29 33.32 6.49
CA THR A 37 0.92 34.38 5.72
C THR A 37 1.05 33.89 4.29
N GLU A 38 0.37 34.56 3.38
CA GLU A 38 0.45 34.39 1.93
C GLU A 38 1.92 34.32 1.50
N LEU A 39 2.38 33.15 1.12
CA LEU A 39 3.64 33.01 0.39
C LEU A 39 3.42 33.62 -1.01
N ARG A 40 3.54 34.95 -1.08
CA ARG A 40 3.61 35.66 -2.35
C ARG A 40 4.83 35.17 -3.13
N SER A 41 4.52 34.78 -4.34
CA SER A 41 5.42 34.48 -5.46
C SER A 41 6.70 35.30 -5.47
N ALA A 42 7.77 34.57 -5.86
CA ALA A 42 9.01 35.08 -6.42
C ALA A 42 10.01 35.68 -5.44
N ASP A 43 10.60 34.81 -4.63
CA ASP A 43 12.00 34.96 -4.29
C ASP A 43 12.81 33.95 -5.13
N PRO A 44 13.62 34.37 -6.12
CA PRO A 44 14.38 33.46 -6.99
C PRO A 44 15.60 32.83 -6.29
N LEU A 45 15.70 32.92 -4.99
CA LEU A 45 16.80 32.41 -4.15
C LEU A 45 16.39 31.28 -3.19
N VAL A 46 15.28 30.55 -3.44
CA VAL A 46 15.11 29.24 -2.84
C VAL A 46 16.14 28.34 -3.51
N GLU A 47 17.29 28.21 -2.88
CA GLU A 47 18.39 27.39 -3.35
C GLU A 47 17.91 25.96 -3.59
N HIS A 48 18.41 25.34 -4.69
CA HIS A 48 18.14 23.93 -5.01
C HIS A 48 18.34 22.98 -3.80
N GLY A 49 19.10 23.38 -2.80
CA GLY A 49 19.32 22.67 -1.54
C GLY A 49 18.07 22.49 -0.68
N ASP A 50 17.22 23.51 -0.58
CA ASP A 50 16.01 23.45 0.28
C ASP A 50 14.95 22.52 -0.30
N ALA A 51 14.77 22.50 -1.62
CA ALA A 51 13.82 21.60 -2.28
C ALA A 51 14.21 20.13 -2.15
N VAL A 52 15.51 19.82 -2.21
CA VAL A 52 16.04 18.47 -2.00
C VAL A 52 15.83 18.04 -0.55
N ALA A 53 16.16 18.89 0.42
CA ALA A 53 15.97 18.61 1.84
C ALA A 53 14.49 18.39 2.21
N ILE A 54 13.57 19.18 1.63
CA ILE A 54 12.11 19.02 1.83
C ILE A 54 11.63 17.70 1.25
N ASN A 55 12.07 17.32 0.05
CA ASN A 55 11.69 16.06 -0.58
C ASN A 55 12.21 14.86 0.20
N ASP A 56 13.43 14.91 0.72
CA ASP A 56 14.01 13.86 1.57
C ASP A 56 13.25 13.74 2.88
N TYR A 57 12.86 14.85 3.51
CA TYR A 57 12.05 14.86 4.72
C TYR A 57 10.66 14.24 4.49
N ILE A 58 9.96 14.65 3.42
CA ILE A 58 8.65 14.10 3.05
C ILE A 58 8.77 12.61 2.73
N GLY A 59 9.80 12.21 2.00
CA GLY A 59 10.08 10.81 1.68
C GLY A 59 10.35 9.97 2.92
N SER A 60 11.13 10.48 3.87
CA SER A 60 11.45 9.79 5.13
C SER A 60 10.22 9.64 6.03
N ASP A 61 9.36 10.66 6.12
CA ASP A 61 8.10 10.61 6.85
C ASP A 61 7.13 9.58 6.26
N LEU A 62 7.02 9.52 4.93
CA LEU A 62 6.18 8.54 4.25
C LEU A 62 6.67 7.11 4.51
N ARG A 63 7.98 6.86 4.42
CA ARG A 63 8.57 5.55 4.72
C ARG A 63 8.30 5.14 6.16
N LYS A 64 8.43 6.09 7.10
CA LYS A 64 8.09 5.88 8.50
C LYS A 64 6.60 5.51 8.69
N ARG A 65 5.66 6.21 8.09
CA ARG A 65 4.22 5.91 8.19
C ARG A 65 3.87 4.53 7.66
N ILE A 66 4.51 4.06 6.59
CA ILE A 66 4.33 2.71 6.07
C ILE A 66 4.77 1.67 7.11
N ILE A 67 5.95 1.86 7.70
CA ILE A 67 6.47 0.94 8.72
C ILE A 67 5.66 1.01 10.01
N ASP A 68 5.24 2.18 10.45
CA ASP A 68 4.37 2.33 11.63
C ASP A 68 3.05 1.57 11.43
N SER A 69 2.45 1.66 10.23
CA SER A 69 1.27 0.88 9.87
C SER A 69 1.53 -0.64 9.96
N ALA A 70 2.69 -1.10 9.53
CA ALA A 70 3.06 -2.51 9.59
C ALA A 70 3.36 -2.97 11.03
N VAL A 71 4.02 -2.14 11.83
CA VAL A 71 4.39 -2.46 13.22
C VAL A 71 3.15 -2.60 14.10
N GLN A 72 2.11 -1.79 13.87
CA GLN A 72 0.84 -1.90 14.59
C GLN A 72 0.12 -3.24 14.36
N GLU A 73 0.45 -3.95 13.28
CA GLU A 73 -0.13 -5.25 12.95
C GLU A 73 0.72 -6.45 13.44
N ILE A 74 1.81 -6.20 14.16
CA ILE A 74 2.59 -7.27 14.79
C ILE A 74 1.72 -7.98 15.84
N GLY A 75 1.66 -9.32 15.74
CA GLY A 75 0.81 -10.13 16.59
C GLY A 75 -0.56 -10.46 16.00
N VAL A 76 -0.98 -9.79 14.93
CA VAL A 76 -2.17 -10.23 14.17
C VAL A 76 -1.93 -11.65 13.68
N GLN A 77 -2.90 -12.54 13.90
CA GLN A 77 -2.84 -13.94 13.46
C GLN A 77 -4.15 -14.36 12.80
N GLU A 78 -4.05 -15.41 12.01
CA GLU A 78 -5.20 -16.05 11.41
C GLU A 78 -6.09 -16.65 12.50
N ALA A 79 -7.40 -16.62 12.26
CA ALA A 79 -8.36 -17.15 13.23
C ALA A 79 -8.30 -18.69 13.32
N THR A 80 -8.14 -19.36 12.16
CA THR A 80 -8.14 -20.83 12.08
C THR A 80 -6.89 -21.41 11.42
N GLY A 81 -5.95 -20.57 10.95
CA GLY A 81 -4.79 -21.00 10.19
C GLY A 81 -5.05 -21.18 8.69
N ASN A 82 -6.21 -20.72 8.19
CA ASN A 82 -6.65 -20.86 6.81
C ASN A 82 -6.72 -19.50 6.07
N ASN A 83 -5.77 -18.62 6.33
CA ASN A 83 -5.72 -17.26 5.76
C ASN A 83 -7.02 -16.47 6.03
N ASP A 84 -7.46 -16.45 7.26
CA ASP A 84 -8.75 -15.91 7.69
C ASP A 84 -8.64 -15.03 8.95
N GLY A 85 -9.78 -14.51 9.40
CA GLY A 85 -9.87 -13.60 10.53
C GLY A 85 -10.09 -12.14 10.08
N PRO A 86 -10.63 -11.30 10.98
CA PRO A 86 -11.08 -9.94 10.63
C PRO A 86 -9.98 -9.05 10.02
N ARG A 87 -8.77 -9.09 10.61
CA ARG A 87 -7.63 -8.28 10.12
C ARG A 87 -7.08 -8.82 8.81
N VAL A 88 -6.89 -10.14 8.69
CA VAL A 88 -6.45 -10.79 7.44
C VAL A 88 -7.43 -10.49 6.31
N ALA A 89 -8.74 -10.58 6.59
CA ALA A 89 -9.77 -10.22 5.62
C ALA A 89 -9.71 -8.74 5.20
N ALA A 90 -9.27 -7.82 6.08
CA ALA A 90 -9.10 -6.42 5.71
C ALA A 90 -7.93 -6.22 4.71
N TYR A 91 -6.81 -6.92 4.91
CA TYR A 91 -5.69 -6.87 3.96
C TYR A 91 -6.08 -7.44 2.59
N LEU A 92 -6.77 -8.59 2.59
CA LEU A 92 -7.20 -9.24 1.36
C LEU A 92 -8.23 -8.39 0.60
N ARG A 93 -9.22 -7.80 1.28
CA ARG A 93 -10.19 -6.89 0.66
C ARG A 93 -9.53 -5.68 0.02
N TYR A 94 -8.46 -5.14 0.61
CA TYR A 94 -7.75 -4.00 0.04
C TYR A 94 -7.22 -4.28 -1.37
N VAL A 95 -6.84 -5.52 -1.66
CA VAL A 95 -6.38 -5.98 -2.99
C VAL A 95 -7.48 -6.70 -3.79
N GLY A 96 -8.75 -6.64 -3.37
CA GLY A 96 -9.90 -7.20 -4.09
C GLY A 96 -10.10 -8.70 -3.88
N LEU A 97 -9.54 -9.30 -2.82
CA LEU A 97 -9.69 -10.73 -2.53
C LEU A 97 -10.56 -10.98 -1.30
N GLY A 98 -11.15 -12.19 -1.25
CA GLY A 98 -11.82 -12.76 -0.08
C GLY A 98 -10.84 -13.48 0.87
N LYS A 99 -11.38 -14.17 1.88
CA LYS A 99 -10.61 -15.05 2.78
C LYS A 99 -10.03 -16.27 2.05
N GLY A 100 -9.00 -16.89 2.64
CA GLY A 100 -8.42 -18.15 2.15
C GLY A 100 -7.19 -17.99 1.24
N TYR A 101 -6.83 -16.79 0.86
CA TYR A 101 -5.63 -16.51 0.05
C TYR A 101 -4.44 -16.11 0.92
N ALA A 102 -3.23 -16.49 0.48
CA ALA A 102 -2.00 -16.02 1.11
C ALA A 102 -1.95 -14.49 1.12
N TRP A 103 -1.66 -13.90 2.28
CA TRP A 103 -1.87 -12.48 2.50
C TRP A 103 -0.59 -11.65 2.71
N CYS A 104 0.61 -12.21 2.50
CA CYS A 104 1.86 -11.45 2.65
C CYS A 104 1.94 -10.23 1.71
N ALA A 105 1.60 -10.40 0.41
CA ALA A 105 1.58 -9.31 -0.55
C ALA A 105 0.40 -8.35 -0.32
N ALA A 106 -0.75 -8.86 0.08
CA ALA A 106 -1.91 -8.05 0.46
C ALA A 106 -1.63 -7.18 1.70
N PHE A 107 -0.94 -7.72 2.69
CA PHE A 107 -0.48 -6.99 3.88
C PHE A 107 0.43 -5.82 3.52
N VAL A 108 1.47 -6.06 2.71
CA VAL A 108 2.38 -5.00 2.24
C VAL A 108 1.61 -3.92 1.49
N SER A 109 0.75 -4.31 0.54
CA SER A 109 -0.08 -3.39 -0.22
C SER A 109 -1.00 -2.55 0.67
N TRP A 110 -1.60 -3.17 1.69
CA TRP A 110 -2.44 -2.50 2.67
C TRP A 110 -1.64 -1.48 3.51
N CYS A 111 -0.41 -1.81 3.95
CA CYS A 111 0.44 -0.88 4.69
C CYS A 111 0.76 0.39 3.88
N TYR A 112 1.08 0.23 2.59
CA TYR A 112 1.26 1.36 1.67
C TYR A 112 0.00 2.20 1.54
N GLY A 113 -1.16 1.54 1.35
CA GLY A 113 -2.45 2.23 1.27
C GLY A 113 -2.79 3.02 2.54
N ARG A 114 -2.49 2.49 3.72
CA ARG A 114 -2.67 3.17 5.01
C ARG A 114 -1.82 4.43 5.15
N ALA A 115 -0.66 4.45 4.52
CA ALA A 115 0.21 5.62 4.48
C ALA A 115 -0.16 6.62 3.35
N GLY A 116 -1.25 6.40 2.62
CA GLY A 116 -1.70 7.27 1.53
C GLY A 116 -1.06 6.96 0.17
N ARG A 117 -0.37 5.81 0.03
CA ARG A 117 0.22 5.38 -1.25
C ARG A 117 -0.64 4.28 -1.88
N PRO A 118 -1.30 4.55 -3.02
CA PRO A 118 -2.18 3.57 -3.65
C PRO A 118 -1.44 2.38 -4.28
N LEU A 119 -0.13 2.50 -4.49
CA LEU A 119 0.75 1.46 -5.05
C LEU A 119 1.93 1.17 -4.11
N PRO A 120 2.41 -0.12 -4.07
CA PRO A 120 1.88 -1.27 -4.79
C PRO A 120 0.52 -1.70 -4.27
N ARG A 121 -0.32 -2.28 -5.14
CA ARG A 121 -1.62 -2.85 -4.76
C ARG A 121 -1.85 -4.16 -5.50
N ASN A 122 -1.36 -5.26 -4.95
CA ASN A 122 -1.44 -6.59 -5.54
C ASN A 122 -1.33 -7.68 -4.47
N ALA A 123 -2.01 -8.81 -4.68
CA ALA A 123 -1.88 -10.00 -3.83
C ALA A 123 -0.83 -10.99 -4.33
N TRP A 124 -0.31 -10.81 -5.55
CA TRP A 124 0.66 -11.68 -6.18
C TRP A 124 2.08 -11.21 -5.90
N CYS A 125 2.85 -11.97 -5.09
CA CYS A 125 4.20 -11.57 -4.69
C CYS A 125 5.12 -11.17 -5.85
N PRO A 126 5.19 -11.91 -6.98
CA PRO A 126 6.04 -11.52 -8.11
C PRO A 126 5.70 -10.16 -8.72
N ALA A 127 4.42 -9.75 -8.69
CA ALA A 127 3.98 -8.46 -9.22
C ALA A 127 4.51 -7.25 -8.43
N LEU A 128 4.97 -7.48 -7.19
CA LEU A 128 5.57 -6.43 -6.36
C LEU A 128 7.06 -6.20 -6.69
N PHE A 129 7.62 -6.96 -7.65
CA PHE A 129 9.02 -6.88 -8.04
C PHE A 129 9.18 -6.74 -9.56
N PRO A 130 8.54 -5.75 -10.22
CA PRO A 130 8.79 -5.48 -11.64
C PRO A 130 10.23 -5.00 -11.82
N MET A 131 10.85 -5.33 -12.95
CA MET A 131 12.28 -5.03 -13.21
C MET A 131 12.63 -3.56 -12.98
N ALA A 132 11.76 -2.64 -13.38
CA ALA A 132 11.97 -1.20 -13.23
C ALA A 132 12.01 -0.72 -11.74
N ARG A 133 11.57 -1.55 -10.81
CA ARG A 133 11.55 -1.23 -9.37
C ARG A 133 12.57 -2.03 -8.56
N ARG A 134 13.27 -2.99 -9.17
CA ARG A 134 14.25 -3.81 -8.47
C ARG A 134 15.56 -3.08 -8.29
N TYR A 135 16.17 -3.29 -7.14
CA TYR A 135 17.56 -2.91 -6.93
C TYR A 135 18.51 -3.79 -7.72
N THR A 136 19.52 -3.19 -8.31
CA THR A 136 20.67 -3.91 -8.88
C THR A 136 21.60 -4.42 -7.76
N ALA A 137 22.46 -5.40 -8.07
CA ALA A 137 23.45 -5.88 -7.13
C ALA A 137 24.40 -4.76 -6.64
N ALA A 138 24.75 -3.82 -7.52
CA ALA A 138 25.56 -2.65 -7.18
C ALA A 138 24.88 -1.74 -6.14
N GLN A 139 23.59 -1.43 -6.34
CA GLN A 139 22.82 -0.63 -5.39
C GLN A 139 22.71 -1.32 -4.02
N ILE A 140 22.50 -2.64 -4.00
CA ILE A 140 22.46 -3.43 -2.76
C ILE A 140 23.82 -3.37 -2.06
N GLY A 141 24.92 -3.56 -2.78
CA GLY A 141 26.28 -3.50 -2.26
C GLY A 141 26.66 -2.11 -1.72
N GLN A 142 26.10 -1.05 -2.28
CA GLN A 142 26.26 0.34 -1.82
C GLN A 142 25.35 0.72 -0.63
N GLY A 143 24.55 -0.22 -0.13
CA GLY A 143 23.64 0.04 0.99
C GLY A 143 22.42 0.90 0.64
N SER A 144 21.95 0.86 -0.61
CA SER A 144 20.83 1.66 -1.06
C SER A 144 19.46 1.20 -0.51
N ILE A 145 19.42 0.06 0.18
CA ILE A 145 18.17 -0.46 0.76
C ILE A 145 17.70 0.45 1.88
N ARG A 146 16.46 0.91 1.79
CA ARG A 146 15.86 1.86 2.72
C ARG A 146 14.67 1.28 3.48
N GLN A 147 14.26 1.95 4.53
CA GLN A 147 13.03 1.68 5.25
C GLN A 147 11.84 1.66 4.29
N ALA A 148 10.89 0.76 4.52
CA ALA A 148 9.71 0.50 3.70
C ALA A 148 9.97 -0.10 2.31
N ASP A 149 11.22 -0.33 1.90
CA ASP A 149 11.47 -1.14 0.71
C ASP A 149 10.97 -2.56 0.91
N LEU A 150 10.66 -3.25 -0.19
CA LEU A 150 10.18 -4.61 -0.16
C LEU A 150 11.35 -5.59 -0.34
N PHE A 151 11.31 -6.71 0.36
CA PHE A 151 12.19 -7.83 0.11
C PHE A 151 11.41 -9.05 -0.37
N ALA A 152 12.05 -9.90 -1.17
CA ALA A 152 11.48 -11.11 -1.75
C ALA A 152 12.20 -12.36 -1.28
N ILE A 153 11.42 -13.41 -0.99
CA ILE A 153 11.92 -14.78 -0.84
C ILE A 153 11.48 -15.62 -2.05
N TYR A 154 12.44 -16.27 -2.69
CA TYR A 154 12.18 -17.17 -3.80
C TYR A 154 11.94 -18.59 -3.29
N SER A 155 10.97 -19.28 -3.85
CA SER A 155 10.72 -20.69 -3.61
C SER A 155 11.18 -21.52 -4.82
N SER A 156 12.16 -22.38 -4.64
CA SER A 156 12.65 -23.27 -5.70
C SER A 156 11.59 -24.28 -6.15
N SER A 157 10.78 -24.79 -5.22
CA SER A 157 9.69 -25.73 -5.52
C SER A 157 8.58 -25.08 -6.32
N LEU A 158 8.22 -23.83 -6.01
CA LEU A 158 7.19 -23.07 -6.74
C LEU A 158 7.74 -22.29 -7.93
N ARG A 159 9.07 -22.25 -8.09
CA ARG A 159 9.80 -21.53 -9.16
C ARG A 159 9.39 -20.05 -9.26
N ARG A 160 9.11 -19.39 -8.14
CA ARG A 160 8.68 -18.00 -8.10
C ARG A 160 8.96 -17.35 -6.75
N ILE A 161 8.88 -16.03 -6.71
CA ILE A 161 8.78 -15.30 -5.46
C ILE A 161 7.46 -15.70 -4.78
N ASN A 162 7.53 -16.25 -3.58
CA ASN A 162 6.35 -16.72 -2.84
C ASN A 162 6.15 -16.02 -1.50
N HIS A 163 7.09 -15.17 -1.09
CA HIS A 163 6.94 -14.36 0.10
C HIS A 163 7.52 -12.96 -0.09
N VAL A 164 6.93 -12.00 0.57
CA VAL A 164 7.31 -10.58 0.58
C VAL A 164 7.05 -9.99 1.96
N GLY A 165 7.86 -9.03 2.36
CA GLY A 165 7.64 -8.20 3.54
C GLY A 165 8.33 -6.86 3.39
N LEU A 166 8.24 -6.05 4.45
CA LEU A 166 8.77 -4.70 4.52
C LEU A 166 10.12 -4.69 5.25
N VAL A 167 11.08 -3.98 4.68
CA VAL A 167 12.34 -3.67 5.36
C VAL A 167 12.05 -2.57 6.38
N ARG A 168 12.27 -2.87 7.67
CA ARG A 168 12.23 -1.87 8.73
C ARG A 168 13.56 -1.13 8.87
N GLN A 169 14.67 -1.88 8.74
CA GLN A 169 16.02 -1.35 8.85
C GLN A 169 17.03 -2.34 8.26
N GLN A 170 18.10 -1.83 7.63
CA GLN A 170 19.29 -2.59 7.34
C GLN A 170 20.33 -2.39 8.46
N LYS A 171 21.03 -3.44 8.87
CA LYS A 171 22.15 -3.46 9.83
C LYS A 171 23.25 -4.37 9.30
N GLY A 172 24.24 -3.77 8.64
CA GLY A 172 25.30 -4.53 7.96
C GLY A 172 24.71 -5.57 6.99
N ASN A 173 25.10 -6.82 7.12
CA ASN A 173 24.62 -7.92 6.27
C ASN A 173 23.24 -8.50 6.66
N TRP A 174 22.46 -7.76 7.45
CA TRP A 174 21.15 -8.18 7.90
C TRP A 174 20.10 -7.12 7.64
N ILE A 175 18.86 -7.54 7.47
CA ILE A 175 17.69 -6.66 7.53
C ILE A 175 16.80 -7.06 8.70
N VAL A 176 16.22 -6.06 9.35
CA VAL A 176 15.08 -6.21 10.25
C VAL A 176 13.84 -5.96 9.44
N THR A 177 12.84 -6.83 9.53
CA THR A 177 11.65 -6.82 8.69
C THR A 177 10.37 -6.76 9.51
N VAL A 178 9.25 -6.40 8.86
CA VAL A 178 7.90 -6.68 9.32
C VAL A 178 7.20 -7.45 8.21
N GLU A 179 6.60 -8.59 8.56
CA GLU A 179 6.08 -9.56 7.60
C GLU A 179 4.67 -9.97 7.97
N GLY A 180 3.77 -9.97 7.02
CA GLY A 180 2.47 -10.61 7.09
C GLY A 180 2.52 -12.05 6.58
N ASN A 181 1.63 -12.91 7.06
CA ASN A 181 1.55 -14.32 6.68
C ASN A 181 2.86 -15.10 6.90
N SER A 182 3.55 -14.79 7.96
CA SER A 182 4.76 -15.50 8.37
C SER A 182 4.42 -16.38 9.57
N ALA A 183 4.37 -17.70 9.39
CA ALA A 183 3.81 -18.65 10.34
C ALA A 183 2.38 -18.25 10.75
N ASN A 184 1.53 -17.93 9.79
CA ASN A 184 0.12 -17.56 9.92
C ASN A 184 -0.12 -16.28 10.75
N ARG A 185 0.87 -15.41 10.87
CA ARG A 185 0.78 -14.15 11.64
C ARG A 185 1.64 -13.01 11.10
N GLY A 186 1.40 -11.81 11.62
CA GLY A 186 2.26 -10.64 11.46
C GLY A 186 3.43 -10.70 12.43
N LEU A 187 4.68 -10.75 11.93
CA LEU A 187 5.86 -10.92 12.75
C LEU A 187 7.00 -9.97 12.36
N PRO A 188 7.78 -9.47 13.34
CA PRO A 188 9.11 -8.94 13.06
C PRO A 188 10.07 -10.11 12.85
N LYS A 189 11.01 -9.96 11.93
CA LYS A 189 12.08 -10.94 11.70
C LYS A 189 13.41 -10.27 11.47
N ARG A 190 14.48 -11.05 11.59
CA ARG A 190 15.83 -10.70 11.19
C ARG A 190 16.28 -11.67 10.11
N ARG A 191 16.71 -11.14 8.94
CA ARG A 191 17.08 -11.95 7.79
C ARG A 191 18.48 -11.57 7.28
N PRO A 192 19.37 -12.55 7.01
CA PRO A 192 20.62 -12.27 6.31
C PRO A 192 20.34 -11.76 4.89
N LEU A 193 21.08 -10.76 4.40
CA LEU A 193 20.95 -10.28 3.02
C LEU A 193 21.14 -11.41 2.00
N ALA A 194 22.05 -12.33 2.26
CA ALA A 194 22.31 -13.50 1.40
C ALA A 194 21.09 -14.42 1.18
N THR A 195 20.07 -14.33 2.03
CA THR A 195 18.83 -15.13 1.89
C THR A 195 17.74 -14.39 1.12
N ILE A 196 17.98 -13.15 0.73
CA ILE A 196 17.00 -12.33 0.03
C ILE A 196 17.23 -12.46 -1.48
N TYR A 197 16.16 -12.82 -2.19
CA TYR A 197 16.19 -12.99 -3.65
C TYR A 197 16.23 -11.65 -4.40
N ALA A 198 15.45 -10.67 -3.95
CA ALA A 198 15.37 -9.34 -4.57
C ALA A 198 14.87 -8.30 -3.56
N PHE A 199 15.18 -7.04 -3.85
CA PHE A 199 14.56 -5.88 -3.22
C PHE A 199 13.86 -5.05 -4.28
N SER A 200 12.78 -4.34 -3.89
CA SER A 200 12.12 -3.36 -4.76
C SER A 200 11.75 -2.10 -3.99
N ASN A 201 11.81 -0.96 -4.70
CA ASN A 201 11.45 0.36 -4.20
C ASN A 201 10.23 0.89 -4.95
N TRP A 202 9.20 1.31 -4.21
CA TRP A 202 7.94 1.83 -4.75
C TRP A 202 7.71 3.31 -4.40
N LEU A 203 8.71 3.97 -3.79
CA LEU A 203 8.56 5.31 -3.23
C LEU A 203 9.36 6.38 -3.97
N ASP A 204 10.34 5.96 -4.76
CA ASP A 204 11.20 6.86 -5.55
C ASP A 204 11.05 6.57 -7.04
#